data_48c5df1ac035dcfe988c583cc5c8f8bb
#
_entry.id   48c5df1ac035dcfe988c583cc5c8f8bb
#
_cell.length_a   1.000
_cell.length_b   1.000
_cell.length_c   1.000
_cell.angle_alpha   90.00
_cell.angle_beta   90.00
_cell.angle_gamma   90.00
#
_symmetry.space_group_name_H-M   'P 1'
#
loop_
_entity.id
_entity.type
_entity.pdbx_description
1 polymer ?
#
loop_
_entity_poly.entity_id
_entity_poly.type
_entity_poly.pdbx_seq_one_letter_code
_entity_poly.pdbx_strand_id
1 'polypeptide(L)'
;MSGVAVVGIQWGDEGKGKIVDWLSSRADVIVRFQGGHNAGHTLVIDGRVFKLNLLPSGVVRGGKLSIIGNGVVVDPWHLLNEIEAIQKEGVRISPDDLVLADNAVLILPWHKDIDAAREEAAAGAQIGTTRRGIGPAYEDKVGRRAIRVADLADPAALDLKLDRLLAHH
;
A
#
# COMPACT_ATOMS: atom_id res chain seq x y z
N MET A 1 -5.10 -17.21 -20.37
CA MET A 1 -4.83 -16.62 -19.03
C MET A 1 -6.17 -16.32 -18.38
N SER A 2 -6.40 -16.82 -17.16
CA SER A 2 -7.60 -16.49 -16.39
C SER A 2 -7.18 -15.56 -15.23
N GLY A 3 -7.87 -14.42 -15.08
CA GLY A 3 -7.69 -13.51 -13.96
C GLY A 3 -8.75 -13.77 -12.89
N VAL A 4 -8.35 -13.71 -11.61
CA VAL A 4 -9.25 -13.81 -10.47
C VAL A 4 -9.11 -12.54 -9.62
N ALA A 5 -10.23 -11.87 -9.33
CA ALA A 5 -10.27 -10.76 -8.40
C ALA A 5 -10.89 -11.21 -7.06
N VAL A 6 -10.21 -10.93 -5.96
CA VAL A 6 -10.73 -11.16 -4.61
C VAL A 6 -11.13 -9.82 -4.01
N VAL A 7 -12.41 -9.63 -3.79
CA VAL A 7 -12.98 -8.41 -3.20
C VAL A 7 -13.71 -8.74 -1.91
N GLY A 8 -13.57 -7.88 -0.91
CA GLY A 8 -14.34 -7.97 0.33
C GLY A 8 -15.64 -7.20 0.20
N ILE A 9 -16.73 -7.75 0.72
CA ILE A 9 -18.05 -7.12 0.78
C ILE A 9 -18.47 -6.75 2.20
N GLN A 10 -17.56 -6.94 3.16
CA GLN A 10 -17.70 -6.51 4.54
C GLN A 10 -16.62 -5.48 4.89
N TRP A 11 -16.76 -4.83 6.03
CA TRP A 11 -15.83 -3.81 6.54
C TRP A 11 -14.59 -4.41 7.23
N GLY A 12 -13.98 -5.42 6.65
CA GLY A 12 -12.81 -6.13 7.19
C GLY A 12 -13.16 -7.46 7.86
N ASP A 13 -12.15 -8.15 8.38
CA ASP A 13 -12.21 -9.39 9.14
C ASP A 13 -12.93 -10.59 8.46
N GLU A 14 -13.24 -10.49 7.16
CA GLU A 14 -13.88 -11.55 6.38
C GLU A 14 -12.90 -12.69 5.97
N GLY A 15 -11.65 -12.59 6.35
CA GLY A 15 -10.64 -13.63 6.04
C GLY A 15 -10.09 -13.57 4.61
N LYS A 16 -10.28 -12.48 3.89
CA LYS A 16 -9.81 -12.26 2.51
C LYS A 16 -8.33 -12.59 2.33
N GLY A 17 -7.48 -12.23 3.29
CA GLY A 17 -6.04 -12.53 3.23
C GLY A 17 -5.72 -14.01 3.08
N LYS A 18 -6.47 -14.89 3.75
CA LYS A 18 -6.30 -16.36 3.65
C LYS A 18 -6.66 -16.89 2.26
N ILE A 19 -7.74 -16.36 1.68
CA ILE A 19 -8.18 -16.75 0.33
C ILE A 19 -7.17 -16.27 -0.71
N VAL A 20 -6.69 -15.02 -0.59
CA VAL A 20 -5.64 -14.48 -1.47
C VAL A 20 -4.36 -15.30 -1.35
N ASP A 21 -3.95 -15.68 -0.15
CA ASP A 21 -2.76 -16.51 0.06
C ASP A 21 -2.92 -17.90 -0.59
N TRP A 22 -4.06 -18.55 -0.40
CA TRP A 22 -4.33 -19.85 -1.03
C TRP A 22 -4.33 -19.75 -2.56
N LEU A 23 -4.95 -18.72 -3.14
CA LEU A 23 -4.96 -18.48 -4.58
C LEU A 23 -3.56 -18.12 -5.11
N SER A 24 -2.78 -17.37 -4.34
CA SER A 24 -1.44 -16.95 -4.73
C SER A 24 -0.48 -18.12 -4.97
N SER A 25 -0.71 -19.27 -4.33
CA SER A 25 0.08 -20.50 -4.60
C SER A 25 -0.05 -20.97 -6.04
N ARG A 26 -1.14 -20.66 -6.73
CA ARG A 26 -1.49 -21.10 -8.09
C ARG A 26 -1.40 -19.99 -9.14
N ALA A 27 -1.07 -18.76 -8.74
CA ALA A 27 -0.96 -17.62 -9.63
C ALA A 27 0.50 -17.36 -10.01
N ASP A 28 0.75 -16.89 -11.22
CA ASP A 28 2.06 -16.43 -11.67
C ASP A 28 2.29 -14.96 -11.28
N VAL A 29 1.22 -14.16 -11.23
CA VAL A 29 1.25 -12.73 -10.90
C VAL A 29 0.23 -12.45 -9.81
N ILE A 30 0.67 -11.75 -8.77
CA ILE A 30 -0.19 -11.32 -7.67
C ILE A 30 -0.21 -9.79 -7.62
N VAL A 31 -1.40 -9.20 -7.74
CA VAL A 31 -1.56 -7.75 -7.79
C VAL A 31 -2.32 -7.26 -6.55
N ARG A 32 -1.69 -6.38 -5.79
CA ARG A 32 -2.41 -5.53 -4.85
C ARG A 32 -2.90 -4.30 -5.60
N PHE A 33 -4.20 -4.21 -5.84
CA PHE A 33 -4.74 -3.19 -6.73
C PHE A 33 -5.29 -1.95 -6.01
N GLN A 34 -5.54 -2.01 -4.70
CA GLN A 34 -6.17 -0.92 -3.95
C GLN A 34 -5.79 -0.93 -2.46
N GLY A 35 -6.13 0.15 -1.75
CA GLY A 35 -5.88 0.33 -0.32
C GLY A 35 -4.51 0.93 -0.04
N GLY A 36 -4.05 0.75 1.18
CA GLY A 36 -2.74 1.21 1.66
C GLY A 36 -2.25 0.29 2.77
N HIS A 37 -1.38 0.80 3.63
CA HIS A 37 -0.82 0.05 4.75
C HIS A 37 -1.70 0.09 6.02
N ASN A 38 -2.95 0.53 5.90
CA ASN A 38 -3.92 0.63 7.02
C ASN A 38 -4.39 -0.73 7.54
N ALA A 39 -4.34 -1.77 6.71
CA ALA A 39 -4.70 -3.13 7.08
C ALA A 39 -3.53 -4.07 6.86
N GLY A 40 -3.30 -4.97 7.82
CA GLY A 40 -2.30 -6.02 7.71
C GLY A 40 -2.96 -7.40 7.58
N HIS A 41 -2.20 -8.32 7.04
CA HIS A 41 -2.57 -9.74 7.03
C HIS A 41 -1.37 -10.59 7.44
N THR A 42 -1.66 -11.69 8.10
CA THR A 42 -0.64 -12.62 8.57
C THR A 42 -0.70 -13.88 7.72
N LEU A 43 0.45 -14.28 7.20
CA LEU A 43 0.63 -15.53 6.45
C LEU A 43 1.46 -16.50 7.27
N VAL A 44 1.15 -17.77 7.16
CA VAL A 44 1.96 -18.85 7.72
C VAL A 44 2.41 -19.75 6.57
N ILE A 45 3.71 -19.77 6.29
CA ILE A 45 4.31 -20.54 5.20
C ILE A 45 5.44 -21.38 5.80
N ASP A 46 5.36 -22.68 5.68
CA ASP A 46 6.35 -23.63 6.21
C ASP A 46 6.69 -23.41 7.69
N GLY A 47 5.66 -23.10 8.48
CA GLY A 47 5.78 -22.83 9.92
C GLY A 47 6.32 -21.43 10.27
N ARG A 48 6.67 -20.60 9.30
CA ARG A 48 7.12 -19.21 9.47
C ARG A 48 5.98 -18.24 9.34
N VAL A 49 5.97 -17.23 10.19
CA VAL A 49 4.90 -16.22 10.25
C VAL A 49 5.37 -14.93 9.60
N PHE A 50 4.67 -14.48 8.56
CA PHE A 50 4.92 -13.22 7.87
C PHE A 50 3.76 -12.26 8.10
N LYS A 51 4.07 -11.02 8.48
CA LYS A 51 3.09 -9.95 8.64
C LYS A 51 3.29 -8.94 7.52
N LEU A 52 2.30 -8.85 6.62
CA LEU A 52 2.34 -7.97 5.46
C LEU A 52 1.28 -6.86 5.58
N ASN A 53 1.62 -5.67 5.12
CA ASN A 53 0.73 -4.52 5.01
C ASN A 53 0.59 -4.04 3.56
N LEU A 54 1.68 -3.55 2.94
CA LEU A 54 1.72 -3.09 1.55
C LEU A 54 2.11 -4.19 0.58
N LEU A 55 3.02 -5.07 0.99
CA LEU A 55 3.53 -6.12 0.12
C LEU A 55 2.43 -7.12 -0.26
N PRO A 56 2.31 -7.47 -1.56
CA PRO A 56 1.46 -8.57 -1.99
C PRO A 56 1.93 -9.91 -1.42
N SER A 57 1.01 -10.81 -1.12
CA SER A 57 1.32 -12.13 -0.53
C SER A 57 2.26 -13.01 -1.38
N GLY A 58 2.36 -12.73 -2.67
CA GLY A 58 3.27 -13.44 -3.57
C GLY A 58 4.75 -13.28 -3.24
N VAL A 59 5.14 -12.15 -2.66
CA VAL A 59 6.54 -11.82 -2.33
C VAL A 59 7.19 -12.91 -1.46
N VAL A 60 6.46 -13.45 -0.48
CA VAL A 60 7.01 -14.44 0.46
C VAL A 60 7.04 -15.87 -0.08
N ARG A 61 6.49 -16.12 -1.28
CA ARG A 61 6.45 -17.45 -1.88
C ARG A 61 7.55 -17.71 -2.90
N GLY A 62 8.24 -16.66 -3.36
CA GLY A 62 9.27 -16.74 -4.39
C GLY A 62 8.76 -17.18 -5.78
N GLY A 63 9.50 -16.85 -6.82
CA GLY A 63 9.21 -17.27 -8.20
C GLY A 63 7.90 -16.73 -8.79
N LYS A 64 7.36 -15.66 -8.21
CA LYS A 64 6.10 -15.02 -8.61
C LYS A 64 6.28 -13.52 -8.71
N LEU A 65 5.72 -12.92 -9.74
CA LEU A 65 5.70 -11.48 -9.87
C LEU A 65 4.63 -10.88 -8.95
N SER A 66 5.05 -10.02 -8.05
CA SER A 66 4.19 -9.25 -7.16
C SER A 66 4.12 -7.81 -7.59
N ILE A 67 2.91 -7.26 -7.73
CA ILE A 67 2.71 -5.90 -8.22
C ILE A 67 1.91 -5.09 -7.20
N ILE A 68 2.45 -3.93 -6.82
CA ILE A 68 1.70 -2.87 -6.14
C ILE A 68 1.14 -1.96 -7.21
N GLY A 69 -0.16 -2.04 -7.45
CA GLY A 69 -0.83 -1.34 -8.54
C GLY A 69 -1.13 0.13 -8.24
N ASN A 70 -1.51 0.85 -9.26
CA ASN A 70 -1.79 2.29 -9.23
C ASN A 70 -3.02 2.69 -8.39
N GLY A 71 -3.85 1.74 -8.01
CA GLY A 71 -4.95 1.98 -7.07
C GLY A 71 -4.51 2.10 -5.62
N VAL A 72 -3.32 1.61 -5.29
CA VAL A 72 -2.74 1.68 -3.94
C VAL A 72 -2.24 3.09 -3.64
N VAL A 73 -2.38 3.52 -2.38
CA VAL A 73 -1.67 4.67 -1.84
C VAL A 73 -0.50 4.15 -0.99
N VAL A 74 0.70 4.59 -1.29
CA VAL A 74 1.95 3.99 -0.82
C VAL A 74 2.68 4.93 0.12
N ASP A 75 2.87 4.52 1.36
CA ASP A 75 3.85 5.14 2.25
C ASP A 75 5.23 4.57 1.91
N PRO A 76 6.15 5.37 1.32
CA PRO A 76 7.42 4.87 0.84
C PRO A 76 8.32 4.36 1.97
N TRP A 77 8.31 5.04 3.13
CA TRP A 77 9.11 4.62 4.28
C TRP A 77 8.59 3.31 4.87
N HIS A 78 7.26 3.17 4.96
CA HIS A 78 6.65 1.93 5.43
C HIS A 78 6.97 0.77 4.48
N LEU A 79 6.89 1.00 3.16
CA LEU A 79 7.21 -0.02 2.16
C LEU A 79 8.67 -0.49 2.27
N LEU A 80 9.61 0.43 2.38
CA LEU A 80 11.04 0.09 2.52
C LEU A 80 11.31 -0.69 3.80
N ASN A 81 10.74 -0.26 4.93
CA ASN A 81 10.86 -0.97 6.20
C ASN A 81 10.24 -2.37 6.14
N GLU A 82 9.11 -2.53 5.46
CA GLU A 82 8.46 -3.84 5.29
C GLU A 82 9.29 -4.77 4.42
N ILE A 83 9.87 -4.27 3.33
CA ILE A 83 10.81 -5.03 2.47
C ILE A 83 11.99 -5.50 3.30
N GLU A 84 12.63 -4.60 4.05
CA GLU A 84 13.79 -4.94 4.89
C GLU A 84 13.44 -5.98 5.95
N ALA A 85 12.29 -5.85 6.62
CA ALA A 85 11.83 -6.82 7.60
C ALA A 85 11.65 -8.21 7.00
N ILE A 86 11.04 -8.30 5.82
CA ILE A 86 10.82 -9.58 5.12
C ILE A 86 12.14 -10.17 4.62
N GLN A 87 13.08 -9.35 4.17
CA GLN A 87 14.42 -9.81 3.78
C GLN A 87 15.23 -10.35 4.98
N LYS A 88 15.10 -9.74 6.16
CA LYS A 88 15.71 -10.26 7.41
C LYS A 88 15.17 -11.64 7.79
N GLU A 89 13.94 -11.95 7.41
CA GLU A 89 13.36 -13.28 7.53
C GLU A 89 13.86 -14.28 6.46
N GLY A 90 14.84 -13.88 5.63
CA GLY A 90 15.48 -14.73 4.62
C GLY A 90 14.72 -14.86 3.31
N VAL A 91 13.72 -14.01 3.06
CA VAL A 91 13.05 -13.93 1.76
C VAL A 91 13.83 -13.01 0.84
N ARG A 92 14.20 -13.49 -0.35
CA ARG A 92 14.81 -12.64 -1.38
C ARG A 92 13.72 -11.81 -2.07
N ILE A 93 13.91 -10.50 -2.15
CA ILE A 93 13.08 -9.59 -2.92
C ILE A 93 13.99 -8.83 -3.88
N SER A 94 13.72 -8.94 -5.17
CA SER A 94 14.44 -8.27 -6.24
C SER A 94 13.47 -7.46 -7.13
N PRO A 95 13.97 -6.61 -8.03
CA PRO A 95 13.13 -5.94 -9.02
C PRO A 95 12.34 -6.87 -9.95
N ASP A 96 12.79 -8.13 -10.10
CA ASP A 96 12.07 -9.15 -10.86
C ASP A 96 10.89 -9.77 -10.08
N ASP A 97 10.92 -9.68 -8.74
CA ASP A 97 9.91 -10.25 -7.86
C ASP A 97 8.84 -9.24 -7.44
N LEU A 98 9.21 -7.95 -7.34
CA LEU A 98 8.33 -6.88 -6.86
C LEU A 98 8.39 -5.66 -7.77
N VAL A 99 7.23 -5.26 -8.29
CA VAL A 99 7.05 -4.07 -9.12
C VAL A 99 6.07 -3.11 -8.44
N LEU A 100 6.42 -1.83 -8.42
CA LEU A 100 5.57 -0.74 -7.97
C LEU A 100 5.14 0.10 -9.18
N ALA A 101 3.83 0.33 -9.34
CA ALA A 101 3.33 1.17 -10.40
C ALA A 101 3.86 2.61 -10.26
N ASP A 102 4.41 3.16 -11.32
CA ASP A 102 4.98 4.50 -11.39
C ASP A 102 3.95 5.61 -11.12
N ASN A 103 2.69 5.35 -11.44
CA ASN A 103 1.57 6.25 -11.21
C ASN A 103 0.81 5.98 -9.89
N ALA A 104 1.33 5.12 -9.00
CA ALA A 104 0.84 4.99 -7.64
C ALA A 104 1.10 6.28 -6.85
N VAL A 105 0.14 6.63 -5.99
CA VAL A 105 0.21 7.85 -5.17
C VAL A 105 0.99 7.61 -3.89
N LEU A 106 1.81 8.58 -3.51
CA LEU A 106 2.58 8.55 -2.29
C LEU A 106 1.79 9.14 -1.12
N ILE A 107 1.86 8.45 0.03
CA ILE A 107 1.44 9.01 1.31
C ILE A 107 2.62 9.80 1.86
N LEU A 108 2.40 11.06 2.13
CA LEU A 108 3.40 12.00 2.64
C LEU A 108 3.14 12.31 4.13
N PRO A 109 4.11 12.83 4.88
CA PRO A 109 3.96 13.04 6.32
C PRO A 109 2.71 13.82 6.71
N TRP A 110 2.42 14.93 6.03
CA TRP A 110 1.24 15.75 6.31
C TRP A 110 -0.10 15.04 6.05
N HIS A 111 -0.17 14.02 5.19
CA HIS A 111 -1.39 13.22 5.07
C HIS A 111 -1.74 12.53 6.39
N LYS A 112 -0.72 12.09 7.14
CA LYS A 112 -0.92 11.49 8.48
C LYS A 112 -1.37 12.53 9.49
N ASP A 113 -0.77 13.72 9.43
CA ASP A 113 -1.12 14.84 10.31
C ASP A 113 -2.56 15.31 10.06
N ILE A 114 -2.97 15.44 8.80
CA ILE A 114 -4.34 15.78 8.40
C ILE A 114 -5.33 14.70 8.87
N ASP A 115 -5.02 13.41 8.66
CA ASP A 115 -5.87 12.30 9.08
C ASP A 115 -6.06 12.31 10.60
N ALA A 116 -4.98 12.51 11.37
CA ALA A 116 -5.03 12.63 12.82
C ALA A 116 -5.84 13.85 13.29
N ALA A 117 -5.57 15.02 12.70
CA ALA A 117 -6.26 16.25 13.07
C ALA A 117 -7.77 16.19 12.79
N ARG A 118 -8.16 15.59 11.66
CA ARG A 118 -9.58 15.40 11.31
C ARG A 118 -10.26 14.44 12.27
N GLU A 119 -9.62 13.35 12.61
CA GLU A 119 -10.17 12.37 13.55
C GLU A 119 -10.33 12.97 14.97
N GLU A 120 -9.40 13.82 15.40
CA GLU A 120 -9.49 14.53 16.68
C GLU A 120 -10.57 15.61 16.69
N ALA A 121 -10.70 16.36 15.59
CA ALA A 121 -11.71 17.42 15.48
C ALA A 121 -13.15 16.86 15.38
N ALA A 122 -13.33 15.61 15.00
CA ALA A 122 -14.64 15.00 14.76
C ALA A 122 -15.46 14.66 16.03
N ALA A 123 -15.06 15.12 17.20
CA ALA A 123 -15.72 15.08 18.53
C ALA A 123 -17.06 14.32 18.58
N GLY A 124 -17.04 13.00 18.60
CA GLY A 124 -18.24 12.14 18.68
C GLY A 124 -18.79 11.62 17.34
N ALA A 125 -18.23 12.10 16.20
CA ALA A 125 -18.52 11.60 14.85
C ALA A 125 -17.27 10.99 14.20
N GLN A 126 -16.38 10.42 15.00
CA GLN A 126 -15.11 9.81 14.56
C GLN A 126 -15.39 8.63 13.64
N ILE A 127 -14.62 8.55 12.55
CA ILE A 127 -14.68 7.42 11.60
C ILE A 127 -13.96 6.20 12.18
N GLY A 128 -13.03 6.40 13.13
CA GLY A 128 -12.14 5.35 13.65
C GLY A 128 -11.00 5.04 12.68
N THR A 129 -10.41 6.07 12.05
CA THR A 129 -9.30 5.88 11.10
C THR A 129 -8.06 5.35 11.79
N THR A 130 -7.18 4.73 11.02
CA THR A 130 -5.88 4.26 11.52
C THR A 130 -4.85 5.40 11.61
N ARG A 131 -5.22 6.63 11.28
CA ARG A 131 -4.35 7.83 11.26
C ARG A 131 -3.08 7.65 10.41
N ARG A 132 -3.21 6.89 9.33
CA ARG A 132 -2.09 6.58 8.42
C ARG A 132 -2.10 7.40 7.14
N GLY A 133 -2.99 8.40 7.04
CA GLY A 133 -3.06 9.30 5.91
C GLY A 133 -3.67 8.70 4.64
N ILE A 134 -4.38 7.57 4.75
CA ILE A 134 -4.96 6.88 3.60
C ILE A 134 -6.02 7.75 2.92
N GLY A 135 -6.98 8.26 3.68
CA GLY A 135 -8.06 9.12 3.19
C GLY A 135 -7.54 10.37 2.48
N PRO A 136 -6.73 11.21 3.16
CA PRO A 136 -6.14 12.41 2.56
C PRO A 136 -5.34 12.13 1.28
N ALA A 137 -4.56 11.04 1.23
CA ALA A 137 -3.84 10.67 0.02
C ALA A 137 -4.78 10.29 -1.15
N TYR A 138 -5.89 9.61 -0.87
CA TYR A 138 -6.93 9.36 -1.89
C TYR A 138 -7.65 10.64 -2.32
N GLU A 139 -7.91 11.59 -1.43
CA GLU A 139 -8.47 12.89 -1.77
C GLU A 139 -7.56 13.63 -2.76
N ASP A 140 -6.25 13.64 -2.50
CA ASP A 140 -5.28 14.27 -3.39
C ASP A 140 -5.17 13.55 -4.73
N LYS A 141 -5.28 12.22 -4.74
CA LYS A 141 -5.35 11.43 -5.97
C LYS A 141 -6.52 11.84 -6.85
N VAL A 142 -7.73 11.89 -6.27
CA VAL A 142 -8.95 12.27 -6.99
C VAL A 142 -8.92 13.75 -7.36
N GLY A 143 -8.40 14.60 -6.48
CA GLY A 143 -8.18 16.03 -6.70
C GLY A 143 -7.08 16.36 -7.72
N ARG A 144 -6.39 15.34 -8.28
CA ARG A 144 -5.33 15.47 -9.30
C ARG A 144 -4.13 16.32 -8.86
N ARG A 145 -3.83 16.35 -7.57
CA ARG A 145 -2.70 17.10 -6.98
C ARG A 145 -1.68 16.22 -6.27
N ALA A 146 -1.96 14.90 -6.17
CA ALA A 146 -1.11 13.94 -5.49
C ALA A 146 0.28 13.83 -6.11
N ILE A 147 1.27 13.60 -5.26
CA ILE A 147 2.60 13.16 -5.67
C ILE A 147 2.56 11.67 -5.99
N ARG A 148 3.19 11.27 -7.10
CA ARG A 148 3.26 9.89 -7.58
C ARG A 148 4.69 9.37 -7.55
N VAL A 149 4.85 8.06 -7.64
CA VAL A 149 6.17 7.41 -7.70
C VAL A 149 7.02 7.98 -8.84
N ALA A 150 6.44 8.17 -10.03
CA ALA A 150 7.14 8.73 -11.18
C ALA A 150 7.71 10.15 -10.93
N ASP A 151 7.07 10.92 -10.05
CA ASP A 151 7.53 12.30 -9.75
C ASP A 151 8.89 12.32 -9.03
N LEU A 152 9.26 11.21 -8.38
CA LEU A 152 10.56 11.08 -7.72
C LEU A 152 11.76 11.07 -8.71
N ALA A 153 11.51 10.83 -9.99
CA ALA A 153 12.55 10.82 -11.02
C ALA A 153 12.98 12.23 -11.45
N ASP A 154 12.19 13.27 -11.17
CA ASP A 154 12.49 14.66 -11.51
C ASP A 154 12.36 15.56 -10.26
N PRO A 155 13.47 15.80 -9.54
CA PRO A 155 13.45 16.60 -8.32
C PRO A 155 12.90 18.02 -8.50
N ALA A 156 13.18 18.69 -9.62
CA ALA A 156 12.71 20.05 -9.87
C ALA A 156 11.19 20.11 -10.09
N ALA A 157 10.66 19.15 -10.84
CA ALA A 157 9.20 19.02 -10.99
C ALA A 157 8.52 18.58 -9.70
N LEU A 158 9.18 17.74 -8.90
CA LEU A 158 8.70 17.30 -7.59
C LEU A 158 8.56 18.49 -6.63
N ASP A 159 9.58 19.35 -6.51
CA ASP A 159 9.54 20.53 -5.63
C ASP A 159 8.36 21.44 -5.97
N LEU A 160 8.14 21.74 -7.25
CA LEU A 160 7.00 22.54 -7.69
C LEU A 160 5.64 21.91 -7.36
N LYS A 161 5.55 20.59 -7.43
CA LYS A 161 4.32 19.86 -7.06
C LYS A 161 4.10 19.86 -5.55
N LEU A 162 5.18 19.70 -4.78
CA LEU A 162 5.13 19.76 -3.32
C LEU A 162 4.66 21.13 -2.83
N ASP A 163 5.21 22.22 -3.39
CA ASP A 163 4.81 23.58 -3.05
C ASP A 163 3.31 23.81 -3.30
N ARG A 164 2.82 23.35 -4.46
CA ARG A 164 1.38 23.48 -4.80
C ARG A 164 0.50 22.64 -3.87
N LEU A 165 0.95 21.47 -3.49
CA LEU A 165 0.22 20.58 -2.60
C LEU A 165 0.18 21.14 -1.17
N LEU A 166 1.31 21.65 -0.67
CA LEU A 166 1.39 22.31 0.63
C LEU A 166 0.55 23.59 0.70
N ALA A 167 0.52 24.36 -0.38
CA ALA A 167 -0.33 25.56 -0.45
C ALA A 167 -1.84 25.25 -0.47
N HIS A 168 -2.22 24.01 -0.81
CA HIS A 168 -3.61 23.55 -0.79
C HIS A 168 -4.06 23.14 0.61
N HIS A 169 -3.16 22.53 1.39
CA HIS A 169 -3.44 22.05 2.74
C HIS A 169 -3.12 23.08 3.81
#